data_53913207d6a6e50af64d3990c8ff3079
#
_entry.id   53913207d6a6e50af64d3990c8ff3079
#
_cell.length_a   1.000
_cell.length_b   1.000
_cell.length_c   1.000
_cell.angle_alpha   90.00
_cell.angle_beta   90.00
_cell.angle_gamma   90.00
#
_symmetry.space_group_name_H-M   'P 1'
#
loop_
_entity.id
_entity.type
_entity.pdbx_description
1 polymer ?
#
loop_
_entity_poly.entity_id
_entity_poly.type
_entity_poly.pdbx_seq_one_letter_code
_entity_poly.pdbx_strand_id
1 'polypeptide(L)'
;MAHQLTIQQEPHFLHVVVTGTNNAETVARYLDELRRECIARRCYRLLIEERLEGERLSTFPVYKVISEASERARGLLHALAFVDVNAQGPSMEFAETVAVNRGIPVAVFKTVAEARAWLLRGIAPNQASLER
;
A
#
# COMPACT_ATOMS: atom_id res chain seq x y z
N MET A 1 -6.38 -17.57 7.19
CA MET A 1 -4.98 -17.94 7.32
C MET A 1 -4.11 -16.73 7.57
N ALA A 2 -3.09 -16.90 8.34
CA ALA A 2 -2.27 -15.77 8.74
C ALA A 2 -1.48 -15.21 7.56
N HIS A 3 -1.30 -13.93 7.60
CA HIS A 3 -0.34 -13.24 6.76
C HIS A 3 0.80 -12.76 7.66
N GLN A 4 1.89 -12.35 7.06
CA GLN A 4 3.02 -11.85 7.83
C GLN A 4 3.45 -10.51 7.26
N LEU A 5 3.61 -9.54 8.14
CA LEU A 5 4.10 -8.22 7.77
C LEU A 5 5.50 -8.03 8.31
N THR A 6 6.38 -7.51 7.47
CA THR A 6 7.69 -7.04 7.89
C THR A 6 7.70 -5.55 7.61
N ILE A 7 7.90 -4.73 8.64
CA ILE A 7 7.87 -3.27 8.50
C ILE A 7 9.25 -2.73 8.82
N GLN A 8 9.82 -2.00 7.88
CA GLN A 8 11.10 -1.34 8.06
C GLN A 8 10.88 0.17 8.00
N GLN A 9 11.25 0.85 9.06
CA GLN A 9 11.14 2.30 9.14
C GLN A 9 12.27 2.92 8.33
N GLU A 10 11.92 3.62 7.25
CA GLU A 10 12.87 4.39 6.46
C GLU A 10 12.77 5.86 6.89
N PRO A 11 13.71 6.71 6.48
CA PRO A 11 13.64 8.12 6.91
C PRO A 11 12.33 8.83 6.57
N HIS A 12 11.69 8.50 5.44
CA HIS A 12 10.52 9.24 4.99
C HIS A 12 9.31 8.38 4.71
N PHE A 13 9.39 7.07 4.92
CA PHE A 13 8.28 6.16 4.64
C PHE A 13 8.49 4.85 5.37
N LEU A 14 7.42 4.05 5.40
CA LEU A 14 7.51 2.68 5.90
C LEU A 14 7.61 1.75 4.71
N HIS A 15 8.61 0.88 4.71
CA HIS A 15 8.76 -0.16 3.70
C HIS A 15 8.19 -1.45 4.27
N VAL A 16 7.12 -1.92 3.69
CA VAL A 16 6.36 -3.06 4.19
C VAL A 16 6.43 -4.20 3.19
N VAL A 17 6.77 -5.38 3.68
CA VAL A 17 6.67 -6.59 2.87
C VAL A 17 5.58 -7.45 3.48
N VAL A 18 4.61 -7.86 2.68
CA VAL A 18 3.53 -8.73 3.14
C VAL A 18 3.56 -10.04 2.39
N THR A 19 3.55 -11.14 3.15
CA THR A 19 3.52 -12.50 2.63
C THR A 19 2.30 -13.21 3.17
N GLY A 20 1.93 -14.32 2.56
CA GLY A 20 0.79 -15.13 2.98
C GLY A 20 -0.06 -15.55 1.80
N THR A 21 -1.30 -15.90 2.07
CA THR A 21 -2.23 -16.35 1.05
C THR A 21 -3.04 -15.20 0.50
N ASN A 22 -3.16 -15.13 -0.82
CA ASN A 22 -3.91 -14.07 -1.48
C ASN A 22 -5.41 -14.38 -1.44
N ASN A 23 -6.10 -13.75 -0.50
CA ASN A 23 -7.56 -13.78 -0.47
C ASN A 23 -8.06 -12.46 0.11
N ALA A 24 -9.36 -12.23 -0.04
CA ALA A 24 -9.94 -10.94 0.35
C ALA A 24 -9.75 -10.66 1.84
N GLU A 25 -9.88 -11.67 2.67
CA GLU A 25 -9.73 -11.49 4.12
C GLU A 25 -8.30 -11.08 4.49
N THR A 26 -7.32 -11.73 3.90
CA THR A 26 -5.91 -11.40 4.13
C THR A 26 -5.62 -9.96 3.75
N VAL A 27 -6.08 -9.55 2.56
CA VAL A 27 -5.83 -8.19 2.08
C VAL A 27 -6.50 -7.17 3.00
N ALA A 28 -7.75 -7.42 3.38
CA ALA A 28 -8.47 -6.50 4.27
C ALA A 28 -7.75 -6.36 5.61
N ARG A 29 -7.27 -7.48 6.16
CA ARG A 29 -6.59 -7.47 7.45
C ARG A 29 -5.25 -6.75 7.42
N TYR A 30 -4.43 -7.01 6.41
CA TYR A 30 -3.13 -6.37 6.40
C TYR A 30 -3.26 -4.87 6.11
N LEU A 31 -4.21 -4.47 5.27
CA LEU A 31 -4.41 -3.04 5.01
C LEU A 31 -4.86 -2.31 6.27
N ASP A 32 -5.75 -2.92 7.06
CA ASP A 32 -6.17 -2.30 8.31
C ASP A 32 -5.04 -2.25 9.32
N GLU A 33 -4.23 -3.29 9.37
CA GLU A 33 -3.08 -3.33 10.25
C GLU A 33 -2.09 -2.22 9.89
N LEU A 34 -1.85 -2.00 8.60
CA LEU A 34 -0.96 -0.93 8.15
C LEU A 34 -1.52 0.45 8.49
N ARG A 35 -2.82 0.62 8.38
CA ARG A 35 -3.44 1.88 8.77
C ARG A 35 -3.11 2.20 10.23
N ARG A 36 -3.24 1.21 11.10
CA ARG A 36 -2.93 1.39 12.52
C ARG A 36 -1.45 1.65 12.75
N GLU A 37 -0.57 0.98 11.99
CA GLU A 37 0.86 1.20 12.12
C GLU A 37 1.26 2.61 11.69
N CYS A 38 0.65 3.13 10.63
CA CYS A 38 0.91 4.50 10.22
C CYS A 38 0.56 5.49 11.31
N ILE A 39 -0.58 5.28 11.97
CA ILE A 39 -1.01 6.15 13.06
C ILE A 39 -0.05 6.04 14.23
N ALA A 40 0.28 4.81 14.63
CA ALA A 40 1.16 4.57 15.77
C ALA A 40 2.55 5.14 15.56
N ARG A 41 3.07 5.06 14.35
CA ARG A 41 4.43 5.52 14.02
C ARG A 41 4.46 6.94 13.50
N ARG A 42 3.30 7.56 13.30
CA ARG A 42 3.18 8.91 12.73
C ARG A 42 3.93 9.03 11.42
N CYS A 43 3.79 8.02 10.58
CA CYS A 43 4.41 7.98 9.27
C CYS A 43 3.34 7.67 8.24
N TYR A 44 3.09 8.60 7.33
CA TYR A 44 1.93 8.54 6.44
C TYR A 44 2.32 8.34 4.98
N ARG A 45 3.52 7.85 4.75
CA ARG A 45 3.99 7.43 3.43
C ARG A 45 4.34 5.95 3.52
N LEU A 46 3.77 5.17 2.61
CA LEU A 46 3.93 3.72 2.62
C LEU A 46 4.48 3.22 1.29
N LEU A 47 5.37 2.25 1.37
CA LEU A 47 5.71 1.41 0.23
C LEU A 47 5.30 -0.01 0.62
N ILE A 48 4.33 -0.56 -0.08
CA ILE A 48 3.86 -1.92 0.17
C ILE A 48 4.41 -2.84 -0.92
N GLU A 49 5.19 -3.81 -0.51
CA GLU A 49 5.67 -4.85 -1.40
C GLU A 49 4.85 -6.10 -1.12
N GLU A 50 3.85 -6.34 -1.97
CA GLU A 50 2.94 -7.45 -1.75
C GLU A 50 3.47 -8.71 -2.41
N ARG A 51 3.65 -9.75 -1.62
CA ARG A 51 4.14 -11.05 -2.05
C ARG A 51 3.20 -12.16 -1.63
N LEU A 52 1.91 -11.92 -1.78
CA LEU A 52 0.90 -12.92 -1.48
C LEU A 52 0.87 -13.98 -2.58
N GLU A 53 0.58 -15.23 -2.17
CA GLU A 53 0.57 -16.36 -3.09
C GLU A 53 -0.84 -16.91 -3.23
N GLY A 54 -1.11 -17.51 -4.38
CA GLY A 54 -2.40 -18.12 -4.67
C GLY A 54 -3.09 -17.43 -5.83
N GLU A 55 -4.35 -17.76 -6.00
CA GLU A 55 -5.12 -17.23 -7.11
C GLU A 55 -5.37 -15.74 -6.97
N ARG A 56 -5.42 -15.06 -8.10
CA ARG A 56 -5.76 -13.64 -8.12
C ARG A 56 -7.22 -13.44 -7.76
N LEU A 57 -7.49 -12.38 -7.01
CA LEU A 57 -8.86 -12.02 -6.69
C LEU A 57 -9.57 -11.53 -7.95
N SER A 58 -10.84 -11.90 -8.07
CA SER A 58 -11.66 -11.41 -9.16
C SER A 58 -12.08 -9.96 -8.89
N THR A 59 -12.74 -9.35 -9.88
CA THR A 59 -13.05 -7.92 -9.85
C THR A 59 -13.90 -7.51 -8.63
N PHE A 60 -14.94 -8.28 -8.33
CA PHE A 60 -15.84 -7.87 -7.25
C PHE A 60 -15.20 -7.92 -5.87
N PRO A 61 -14.50 -8.98 -5.47
CA PRO A 61 -13.78 -8.97 -4.19
C PRO A 61 -12.73 -7.87 -4.10
N VAL A 62 -12.01 -7.58 -5.18
CA VAL A 62 -11.05 -6.49 -5.21
C VAL A 62 -11.75 -5.17 -4.94
N TYR A 63 -12.85 -4.90 -5.65
CA TYR A 63 -13.60 -3.68 -5.45
C TYR A 63 -14.03 -3.50 -4.01
N LYS A 64 -14.61 -4.56 -3.43
CA LYS A 64 -15.13 -4.48 -2.06
C LYS A 64 -14.02 -4.20 -1.06
N VAL A 65 -12.92 -4.95 -1.13
CA VAL A 65 -11.82 -4.83 -0.19
C VAL A 65 -11.17 -3.44 -0.30
N ILE A 66 -10.85 -3.01 -1.51
CA ILE A 66 -10.15 -1.75 -1.72
C ILE A 66 -11.06 -0.58 -1.36
N SER A 67 -12.35 -0.68 -1.69
CA SER A 67 -13.31 0.35 -1.37
C SER A 67 -13.43 0.56 0.14
N GLU A 68 -13.57 -0.52 0.90
CA GLU A 68 -13.69 -0.44 2.35
C GLU A 68 -12.40 0.05 3.01
N ALA A 69 -11.26 -0.46 2.56
CA ALA A 69 -9.97 -0.03 3.11
C ALA A 69 -9.73 1.45 2.82
N SER A 70 -10.09 1.90 1.62
CA SER A 70 -9.92 3.30 1.24
C SER A 70 -10.77 4.23 2.10
N GLU A 71 -12.00 3.82 2.43
CA GLU A 71 -12.85 4.63 3.30
C GLU A 71 -12.22 4.81 4.67
N ARG A 72 -11.65 3.73 5.23
CA ARG A 72 -11.03 3.82 6.55
C ARG A 72 -9.78 4.68 6.55
N ALA A 73 -9.05 4.72 5.44
CA ALA A 73 -7.77 5.44 5.37
C ALA A 73 -7.91 6.83 4.74
N ARG A 74 -9.11 7.24 4.41
CA ARG A 74 -9.32 8.52 3.74
C ARG A 74 -8.73 9.67 4.56
N GLY A 75 -7.92 10.49 3.89
CA GLY A 75 -7.31 11.65 4.51
C GLY A 75 -6.09 11.34 5.39
N LEU A 76 -5.74 10.07 5.54
CA LEU A 76 -4.64 9.68 6.40
C LEU A 76 -3.30 9.70 5.65
N LEU A 77 -3.23 9.07 4.49
CA LEU A 77 -1.97 8.86 3.80
C LEU A 77 -1.56 10.05 2.95
N HIS A 78 -0.26 10.35 2.94
CA HIS A 78 0.31 11.35 2.04
C HIS A 78 0.67 10.72 0.70
N ALA A 79 1.12 9.48 0.70
CA ALA A 79 1.46 8.75 -0.53
C ALA A 79 1.55 7.26 -0.23
N LEU A 80 1.11 6.47 -1.19
CA LEU A 80 1.16 5.02 -1.09
C LEU A 80 1.70 4.46 -2.39
N ALA A 81 2.88 3.86 -2.35
CA ALA A 81 3.45 3.17 -3.50
C ALA A 81 3.22 1.67 -3.30
N PHE A 82 2.59 1.05 -4.29
CA PHE A 82 2.24 -0.36 -4.21
C PHE A 82 3.03 -1.14 -5.24
N VAL A 83 3.77 -2.15 -4.78
CA VAL A 83 4.55 -3.03 -5.63
C VAL A 83 4.01 -4.43 -5.48
N ASP A 84 3.57 -5.02 -6.59
CA ASP A 84 3.15 -6.41 -6.59
C ASP A 84 3.94 -7.12 -7.67
N VAL A 85 4.92 -7.91 -7.23
CA VAL A 85 5.80 -8.61 -8.16
C VAL A 85 5.04 -9.62 -9.01
N ASN A 86 3.86 -10.02 -8.56
CA ASN A 86 3.00 -10.95 -9.28
C ASN A 86 1.87 -10.23 -10.01
N ALA A 87 1.83 -8.89 -9.92
CA ALA A 87 0.73 -8.13 -10.51
C ALA A 87 0.82 -8.16 -12.03
N GLN A 88 -0.29 -8.43 -12.65
CA GLN A 88 -0.37 -8.43 -14.09
C GLN A 88 -1.74 -7.97 -14.54
N GLY A 89 -1.74 -6.91 -15.34
CA GLY A 89 -2.89 -6.53 -16.11
C GLY A 89 -4.01 -5.85 -15.34
N PRO A 90 -5.24 -6.08 -15.81
CA PRO A 90 -6.37 -5.23 -15.46
C PRO A 90 -6.77 -5.21 -13.99
N SER A 91 -6.54 -6.30 -13.26
CA SER A 91 -6.93 -6.35 -11.85
C SER A 91 -6.21 -5.30 -11.01
N MET A 92 -4.92 -5.11 -11.28
CA MET A 92 -4.11 -4.16 -10.54
C MET A 92 -4.47 -2.74 -10.90
N GLU A 93 -4.69 -2.49 -12.18
CA GLU A 93 -5.13 -1.17 -12.64
C GLU A 93 -6.50 -0.83 -12.07
N PHE A 94 -7.37 -1.82 -11.98
CA PHE A 94 -8.70 -1.63 -11.41
C PHE A 94 -8.61 -1.26 -9.94
N ALA A 95 -7.78 -1.96 -9.18
CA ALA A 95 -7.61 -1.68 -7.76
C ALA A 95 -7.08 -0.26 -7.54
N GLU A 96 -6.10 0.14 -8.34
CA GLU A 96 -5.54 1.49 -8.28
C GLU A 96 -6.63 2.53 -8.56
N THR A 97 -7.42 2.31 -9.60
CA THR A 97 -8.48 3.23 -9.97
C THR A 97 -9.51 3.39 -8.85
N VAL A 98 -9.92 2.28 -8.24
CA VAL A 98 -10.88 2.34 -7.14
C VAL A 98 -10.34 3.17 -5.98
N ALA A 99 -9.09 2.93 -5.59
CA ALA A 99 -8.47 3.64 -4.48
C ALA A 99 -8.32 5.14 -4.77
N VAL A 100 -7.83 5.47 -5.97
CA VAL A 100 -7.66 6.87 -6.37
C VAL A 100 -9.00 7.60 -6.36
N ASN A 101 -10.05 6.97 -6.87
CA ASN A 101 -11.37 7.59 -6.89
C ASN A 101 -11.93 7.80 -5.49
N ARG A 102 -11.39 7.14 -4.50
CA ARG A 102 -11.80 7.33 -3.11
C ARG A 102 -10.84 8.21 -2.32
N GLY A 103 -9.96 8.89 -3.03
CA GLY A 103 -9.08 9.89 -2.41
C GLY A 103 -7.79 9.35 -1.82
N ILE A 104 -7.39 8.14 -2.18
CA ILE A 104 -6.12 7.59 -1.73
C ILE A 104 -5.02 7.95 -2.73
N PRO A 105 -3.95 8.62 -2.29
CA PRO A 105 -2.84 8.99 -3.19
C PRO A 105 -1.93 7.80 -3.46
N VAL A 106 -2.40 6.86 -4.29
CA VAL A 106 -1.69 5.61 -4.57
C VAL A 106 -1.23 5.53 -6.02
N ALA A 107 -0.08 4.89 -6.22
CA ALA A 107 0.40 4.53 -7.55
C ALA A 107 1.00 3.13 -7.47
N VAL A 108 0.87 2.38 -8.55
CA VAL A 108 1.33 0.99 -8.62
C VAL A 108 2.59 0.91 -9.47
N PHE A 109 3.54 0.12 -9.01
CA PHE A 109 4.84 -0.01 -9.66
C PHE A 109 5.21 -1.47 -9.82
N LYS A 110 6.10 -1.74 -10.77
CA LYS A 110 6.60 -3.09 -11.00
C LYS A 110 7.81 -3.41 -10.15
N THR A 111 8.55 -2.39 -9.71
CA THR A 111 9.75 -2.60 -8.92
C THR A 111 9.78 -1.70 -7.71
N VAL A 112 10.49 -2.15 -6.69
CA VAL A 112 10.69 -1.37 -5.46
C VAL A 112 11.45 -0.08 -5.78
N ALA A 113 12.43 -0.16 -6.68
CA ALA A 113 13.23 1.02 -7.03
C ALA A 113 12.37 2.15 -7.59
N GLU A 114 11.45 1.82 -8.50
CA GLU A 114 10.54 2.82 -9.07
C GLU A 114 9.60 3.39 -8.02
N ALA A 115 9.08 2.53 -7.16
CA ALA A 115 8.16 2.94 -6.10
C ALA A 115 8.85 3.89 -5.13
N ARG A 116 10.08 3.55 -4.74
CA ARG A 116 10.87 4.36 -3.83
C ARG A 116 11.15 5.74 -4.43
N ALA A 117 11.55 5.77 -5.70
CA ALA A 117 11.82 7.03 -6.37
C ALA A 117 10.58 7.93 -6.39
N TRP A 118 9.42 7.34 -6.66
CA TRP A 118 8.16 8.09 -6.68
C TRP A 118 7.81 8.64 -5.30
N LEU A 119 7.97 7.83 -4.25
CA LEU A 119 7.67 8.26 -2.89
C LEU A 119 8.52 9.43 -2.44
N LEU A 120 9.78 9.46 -2.88
CA LEU A 120 10.73 10.49 -2.45
C LEU A 120 10.70 11.72 -3.34
N ARG A 121 9.95 11.68 -4.43
CA ARG A 121 9.86 12.80 -5.35
C ARG A 121 9.22 14.00 -4.66
N GLY A 122 9.79 15.17 -4.84
CA GLY A 122 9.24 16.39 -4.28
C GLY A 122 9.55 16.61 -2.81
N ILE A 123 10.30 15.71 -2.18
CA ILE A 123 10.72 15.92 -0.81
C ILE A 123 12.04 16.68 -0.84
N ALA A 124 12.01 17.95 -0.42
CA ALA A 124 13.22 18.74 -0.30
C ALA A 124 14.01 18.29 0.93
N PRO A 125 15.34 18.42 0.92
CA PRO A 125 16.16 17.98 2.06
C PRO A 125 15.70 18.55 3.41
N ASN A 126 15.33 19.84 3.44
CA ASN A 126 14.86 20.45 4.68
C ASN A 126 13.49 19.93 5.11
N GLN A 127 12.61 19.65 4.15
CA GLN A 127 11.31 19.05 4.46
C GLN A 127 11.48 17.64 4.96
N ALA A 128 12.41 16.90 4.37
CA ALA A 128 12.71 15.54 4.79
C ALA A 128 13.04 15.49 6.28
N SER A 129 13.79 16.45 6.77
CA SER A 129 14.13 16.53 8.19
C SER A 129 12.92 16.75 9.07
N LEU A 130 11.95 17.50 8.59
CA LEU A 130 10.76 17.84 9.36
C LEU A 130 9.71 16.73 9.41
N GLU A 131 9.78 15.78 8.52
CA GLU A 131 8.80 14.72 8.44
C GLU A 131 9.11 13.54 9.34
N ARG A 132 10.17 13.58 10.07
CA ARG A 132 10.55 12.48 10.94
C ARG A 132 9.78 12.42 12.23
#